data_0d8696c2fafe516a8d062cd9ad15372a
#
_entry.id   0d8696c2fafe516a8d062cd9ad15372a
#
_cell.length_a   1.000
_cell.length_b   1.000
_cell.length_c   1.000
_cell.angle_alpha   90.00
_cell.angle_beta   90.00
_cell.angle_gamma   90.00
#
_symmetry.space_group_name_H-M   'P 1'
#
loop_
_entity.id
_entity.type
_entity.pdbx_description
1 polymer ?
#
loop_
_entity_poly.entity_id
_entity_poly.type
_entity_poly.pdbx_seq_one_letter_code
_entity_poly.pdbx_strand_id
1 'polypeptide(L)'
;APLLDWRVVKSRPQCRRVSSTPSSGVGPYNDRTLGLMEVAEYYYYPGWHEPGAMLEFTVNQAAFDRLPADLQAIVEVAARATNQDMLDEFTARNNESLTTLLEEHSTKLRPLPDDVMDVLHSNAVIALEQLKKDDPMAQKISASYEAFLDGVRTYHEISERAYLNARDRVLPPITFTDQ
;
A
#
# COMPACT_ATOMS: atom_id res chain seq x y z
N ALA A 1 -32.28 -18.45 -3.97
CA ALA A 1 -30.93 -18.01 -4.26
C ALA A 1 -30.07 -18.25 -3.01
N PRO A 2 -28.98 -19.03 -3.07
CA PRO A 2 -28.12 -19.19 -1.91
C PRO A 2 -27.34 -17.89 -1.70
N LEU A 3 -27.45 -17.35 -0.49
CA LEU A 3 -26.60 -16.28 0.02
C LEU A 3 -25.14 -16.74 -0.03
N LEU A 4 -24.29 -15.96 -0.66
CA LEU A 4 -22.85 -16.16 -0.68
C LEU A 4 -22.33 -16.07 0.75
N ASP A 5 -21.92 -17.22 1.29
CA ASP A 5 -21.30 -17.33 2.61
C ASP A 5 -19.86 -16.80 2.56
N TRP A 6 -19.66 -15.56 2.95
CA TRP A 6 -18.36 -14.93 3.08
C TRP A 6 -17.66 -15.44 4.35
N ARG A 7 -17.06 -16.61 4.25
CA ARG A 7 -16.14 -17.07 5.29
C ARG A 7 -14.81 -16.38 5.13
N VAL A 8 -14.56 -15.36 5.94
CA VAL A 8 -13.22 -14.89 6.20
C VAL A 8 -12.44 -16.05 6.82
N VAL A 9 -11.58 -16.67 6.04
CA VAL A 9 -10.65 -17.68 6.55
C VAL A 9 -9.61 -16.92 7.38
N LYS A 10 -9.81 -16.85 8.69
CA LYS A 10 -8.78 -16.46 9.64
C LYS A 10 -7.75 -17.59 9.72
N SER A 11 -6.87 -17.67 8.73
CA SER A 11 -5.63 -18.42 8.90
C SER A 11 -4.75 -17.60 9.86
N ARG A 12 -4.62 -18.06 11.10
CA ARG A 12 -3.53 -17.59 11.96
C ARG A 12 -2.22 -18.08 11.34
N PRO A 13 -1.35 -17.23 10.80
CA PRO A 13 -0.02 -17.67 10.48
C PRO A 13 0.66 -18.01 11.79
N GLN A 14 1.18 -19.22 11.92
CA GLN A 14 2.18 -19.53 12.93
C GLN A 14 3.47 -18.82 12.54
N CYS A 15 3.56 -17.52 12.82
CA CYS A 15 4.77 -16.76 12.65
C CYS A 15 5.76 -17.19 13.75
N ARG A 16 6.77 -17.99 13.38
CA ARG A 16 8.00 -18.07 14.13
C ARG A 16 8.58 -16.65 14.23
N ARG A 17 9.10 -16.30 15.43
CA ARG A 17 9.81 -15.04 15.69
C ARG A 17 10.69 -14.64 14.50
N VAL A 18 10.22 -13.69 13.73
CA VAL A 18 11.04 -12.94 12.79
C VAL A 18 11.30 -11.61 13.45
N SER A 19 12.55 -11.31 13.72
CA SER A 19 12.99 -10.13 14.47
C SER A 19 12.91 -8.81 13.68
N SER A 20 12.25 -8.82 12.54
CA SER A 20 12.01 -7.60 11.74
C SER A 20 10.88 -7.85 10.76
N THR A 21 9.78 -7.15 10.92
CA THR A 21 8.73 -7.10 9.90
C THR A 21 8.86 -5.75 9.20
N PRO A 22 9.06 -5.72 7.88
CA PRO A 22 8.86 -4.50 7.12
C PRO A 22 7.42 -4.03 7.32
N SER A 23 7.18 -2.72 7.25
CA SER A 23 5.82 -2.20 7.21
C SER A 23 5.01 -2.97 6.19
N SER A 24 3.79 -3.41 6.52
CA SER A 24 2.89 -3.88 5.50
C SER A 24 2.60 -2.69 4.57
N GLY A 25 2.49 -2.92 3.28
CA GLY A 25 2.25 -1.84 2.32
C GLY A 25 0.92 -1.13 2.48
N VAL A 26 0.07 -1.56 3.41
CA VAL A 26 -1.26 -0.99 3.63
C VAL A 26 -1.25 0.15 4.64
N GLY A 27 -0.42 0.06 5.68
CA GLY A 27 -0.20 1.12 6.65
C GLY A 27 -0.60 0.80 8.08
N PRO A 28 -0.28 1.71 9.04
CA PRO A 28 -0.40 1.48 10.48
C PRO A 28 -1.79 1.06 10.95
N TYR A 29 -2.85 1.53 10.31
CA TYR A 29 -4.22 1.16 10.67
C TYR A 29 -4.49 -0.33 10.50
N ASN A 30 -4.12 -0.89 9.36
CA ASN A 30 -4.30 -2.31 9.11
C ASN A 30 -3.31 -3.15 9.92
N ASP A 31 -2.07 -2.71 10.04
CA ASP A 31 -1.03 -3.42 10.80
C ASP A 31 -1.42 -3.58 12.25
N ARG A 32 -2.00 -2.54 12.86
CA ARG A 32 -2.57 -2.58 14.20
C ARG A 32 -3.77 -3.54 14.27
N THR A 33 -4.69 -3.46 13.31
CA THR A 33 -5.86 -4.32 13.27
C THR A 33 -5.50 -5.81 13.12
N LEU A 34 -4.41 -6.09 12.40
CA LEU A 34 -3.87 -7.44 12.25
C LEU A 34 -3.05 -7.92 13.47
N GLY A 35 -2.77 -7.04 14.43
CA GLY A 35 -2.00 -7.37 15.63
C GLY A 35 -0.50 -7.58 15.36
N LEU A 36 0.06 -6.95 14.32
CA LEU A 36 1.46 -7.18 13.95
C LEU A 36 2.44 -6.69 15.03
N MET A 37 2.06 -5.70 15.83
CA MET A 37 2.84 -5.20 16.96
C MET A 37 3.06 -6.25 18.06
N GLU A 38 2.24 -7.30 18.12
CA GLU A 38 2.43 -8.39 19.09
C GLU A 38 3.59 -9.32 18.73
N VAL A 39 4.04 -9.28 17.47
CA VAL A 39 5.06 -10.19 16.93
C VAL A 39 6.29 -9.48 16.36
N ALA A 40 6.21 -8.16 16.15
CA ALA A 40 7.27 -7.34 15.57
C ALA A 40 7.54 -6.11 16.45
N GLU A 41 8.81 -5.90 16.79
CA GLU A 41 9.28 -4.77 17.59
C GLU A 41 9.54 -3.52 16.73
N TYR A 42 9.95 -3.72 15.48
CA TYR A 42 10.37 -2.65 14.58
C TYR A 42 9.36 -2.44 13.47
N TYR A 43 9.13 -1.15 13.15
CA TYR A 43 8.32 -0.71 12.05
C TYR A 43 9.18 0.11 11.08
N TYR A 44 9.46 -0.45 9.90
CA TYR A 44 10.33 0.19 8.92
C TYR A 44 9.55 1.02 7.91
N TYR A 45 10.12 2.16 7.51
CA TYR A 45 9.61 3.03 6.44
C TYR A 45 10.73 3.48 5.50
N PRO A 46 10.43 3.92 4.26
CA PRO A 46 9.11 3.86 3.62
C PRO A 46 8.71 2.43 3.23
N GLY A 47 7.42 2.22 2.95
CA GLY A 47 6.94 1.00 2.31
C GLY A 47 7.49 0.90 0.88
N TRP A 48 8.63 0.27 0.71
CA TRP A 48 9.40 0.28 -0.54
C TRP A 48 8.68 -0.36 -1.73
N HIS A 49 7.85 -1.36 -1.47
CA HIS A 49 7.13 -2.13 -2.49
C HIS A 49 5.71 -1.59 -2.71
N GLU A 50 5.11 -0.97 -1.70
CA GLU A 50 3.73 -0.52 -1.71
C GLU A 50 3.55 0.66 -0.75
N PRO A 51 3.86 1.89 -1.19
CA PRO A 51 3.87 3.06 -0.31
C PRO A 51 2.48 3.57 0.09
N GLY A 52 1.43 2.98 -0.47
CA GLY A 52 0.03 3.32 -0.18
C GLY A 52 -0.90 2.19 -0.57
N ALA A 53 -2.06 2.12 0.07
CA ALA A 53 -3.06 1.11 -0.22
C ALA A 53 -3.63 1.28 -1.63
N MET A 54 -3.54 0.21 -2.43
CA MET A 54 -4.25 0.07 -3.69
C MET A 54 -5.05 -1.22 -3.63
N LEU A 55 -6.35 -1.11 -3.37
CA LEU A 55 -7.26 -2.25 -3.34
C LEU A 55 -8.07 -2.29 -4.62
N GLU A 56 -8.43 -3.49 -5.05
CA GLU A 56 -9.27 -3.70 -6.22
C GLU A 56 -10.57 -4.41 -5.86
N PHE A 57 -11.63 -4.06 -6.55
CA PHE A 57 -12.89 -4.75 -6.50
C PHE A 57 -13.06 -5.58 -7.77
N THR A 58 -12.81 -6.88 -7.67
CA THR A 58 -12.84 -7.81 -8.80
C THR A 58 -14.22 -8.45 -8.92
N VAL A 59 -14.82 -8.35 -10.11
CA VAL A 59 -16.13 -8.94 -10.43
C VAL A 59 -15.98 -9.93 -11.58
N ASN A 60 -16.65 -11.08 -11.46
CA ASN A 60 -16.74 -12.02 -12.58
C ASN A 60 -17.52 -11.38 -13.73
N GLN A 61 -16.90 -11.22 -14.90
CA GLN A 61 -17.48 -10.56 -16.08
C GLN A 61 -18.84 -11.16 -16.48
N ALA A 62 -18.91 -12.49 -16.58
CA ALA A 62 -20.16 -13.15 -16.97
C ALA A 62 -21.28 -13.00 -15.92
N ALA A 63 -20.95 -12.81 -14.65
CA ALA A 63 -21.94 -12.49 -13.62
C ALA A 63 -22.39 -11.04 -13.73
N PHE A 64 -21.48 -10.11 -13.99
CA PHE A 64 -21.79 -8.69 -14.18
C PHE A 64 -22.67 -8.47 -15.41
N ASP A 65 -22.36 -9.10 -16.55
CA ASP A 65 -23.09 -8.96 -17.79
C ASP A 65 -24.54 -9.48 -17.73
N ARG A 66 -24.85 -10.37 -16.75
CA ARG A 66 -26.22 -10.82 -16.51
C ARG A 66 -27.06 -9.85 -15.70
N LEU A 67 -26.46 -8.83 -15.11
CA LEU A 67 -27.22 -7.81 -14.39
C LEU A 67 -27.92 -6.89 -15.38
N PRO A 68 -29.14 -6.41 -15.08
CA PRO A 68 -29.76 -5.30 -15.78
C PRO A 68 -28.85 -4.06 -15.76
N ALA A 69 -28.97 -3.20 -16.77
CA ALA A 69 -28.06 -2.04 -16.93
C ALA A 69 -28.09 -1.05 -15.74
N ASP A 70 -29.21 -0.91 -15.09
CA ASP A 70 -29.34 -0.10 -13.88
C ASP A 70 -28.56 -0.69 -12.70
N LEU A 71 -28.57 -2.01 -12.52
CA LEU A 71 -27.77 -2.68 -11.49
C LEU A 71 -26.27 -2.65 -11.82
N GLN A 72 -25.89 -2.76 -13.09
CA GLN A 72 -24.47 -2.57 -13.49
C GLN A 72 -24.00 -1.16 -13.11
N ALA A 73 -24.77 -0.14 -13.43
CA ALA A 73 -24.46 1.25 -13.07
C ALA A 73 -24.37 1.45 -11.55
N ILE A 74 -25.24 0.82 -10.77
CA ILE A 74 -25.19 0.87 -9.29
C ILE A 74 -23.89 0.25 -8.78
N VAL A 75 -23.48 -0.91 -9.29
CA VAL A 75 -22.21 -1.56 -8.89
C VAL A 75 -21.02 -0.68 -9.20
N GLU A 76 -20.96 -0.08 -10.38
CA GLU A 76 -19.87 0.81 -10.77
C GLU A 76 -19.79 2.07 -9.88
N VAL A 77 -20.93 2.69 -9.60
CA VAL A 77 -20.98 3.89 -8.73
C VAL A 77 -20.60 3.52 -7.30
N ALA A 78 -21.13 2.40 -6.78
CA ALA A 78 -20.79 1.93 -5.43
C ALA A 78 -19.30 1.61 -5.29
N ALA A 79 -18.69 0.99 -6.30
CA ALA A 79 -17.25 0.71 -6.30
C ALA A 79 -16.40 1.99 -6.23
N ARG A 80 -16.78 3.02 -6.98
CA ARG A 80 -16.12 4.34 -6.94
C ARG A 80 -16.28 5.02 -5.58
N ALA A 81 -17.49 4.99 -5.01
CA ALA A 81 -17.76 5.56 -3.69
C ALA A 81 -16.94 4.85 -2.60
N THR A 82 -16.95 3.53 -2.59
CA THR A 82 -16.18 2.73 -1.64
C THR A 82 -14.68 2.97 -1.76
N ASN A 83 -14.16 3.18 -2.98
CA ASN A 83 -12.75 3.51 -3.18
C ASN A 83 -12.38 4.85 -2.53
N GLN A 84 -13.25 5.86 -2.65
CA GLN A 84 -13.04 7.17 -2.01
C GLN A 84 -13.12 7.05 -0.48
N ASP A 85 -14.16 6.40 0.03
CA ASP A 85 -14.35 6.20 1.47
C ASP A 85 -13.15 5.47 2.11
N MET A 86 -12.62 4.45 1.41
CA MET A 86 -11.44 3.71 1.85
C MET A 86 -10.20 4.61 1.93
N LEU A 87 -9.94 5.43 0.91
CA LEU A 87 -8.79 6.34 0.89
C LEU A 87 -8.87 7.36 2.02
N ASP A 88 -10.06 7.93 2.25
CA ASP A 88 -10.31 8.89 3.31
C ASP A 88 -10.13 8.25 4.70
N GLU A 89 -10.67 7.04 4.90
CA GLU A 89 -10.52 6.30 6.16
C GLU A 89 -9.05 5.97 6.44
N PHE A 90 -8.32 5.42 5.47
CA PHE A 90 -6.90 5.10 5.67
C PHE A 90 -6.07 6.35 5.94
N THR A 91 -6.32 7.45 5.24
CA THR A 91 -5.62 8.71 5.46
C THR A 91 -5.82 9.23 6.89
N ALA A 92 -7.04 9.19 7.38
CA ALA A 92 -7.35 9.64 8.74
C ALA A 92 -6.80 8.67 9.81
N ARG A 93 -7.10 7.36 9.68
CA ARG A 93 -6.81 6.39 10.74
C ARG A 93 -5.36 5.90 10.78
N ASN A 94 -4.61 6.01 9.69
CA ASN A 94 -3.19 5.67 9.70
C ASN A 94 -2.40 6.56 10.67
N ASN A 95 -2.72 7.85 10.74
CA ASN A 95 -2.07 8.77 11.67
C ASN A 95 -2.34 8.39 13.13
N GLU A 96 -3.61 8.16 13.49
CA GLU A 96 -4.00 7.75 14.85
C GLU A 96 -3.37 6.39 15.23
N SER A 97 -3.38 5.45 14.29
CA SER A 97 -2.82 4.11 14.53
C SER A 97 -1.32 4.12 14.68
N LEU A 98 -0.61 4.97 13.94
CA LEU A 98 0.83 5.14 14.13
C LEU A 98 1.14 5.65 15.54
N THR A 99 0.43 6.67 16.02
CA THR A 99 0.57 7.18 17.38
C THR A 99 0.36 6.07 18.41
N THR A 100 -0.71 5.29 18.26
CA THR A 100 -0.98 4.15 19.17
C THR A 100 0.15 3.11 19.15
N LEU A 101 0.67 2.76 17.98
CA LEU A 101 1.77 1.80 17.85
C LEU A 101 3.03 2.28 18.58
N LEU A 102 3.35 3.55 18.50
CA LEU A 102 4.52 4.14 19.14
C LEU A 102 4.35 4.32 20.65
N GLU A 103 3.20 4.81 21.10
CA GLU A 103 2.99 5.19 22.49
C GLU A 103 2.50 4.03 23.38
N GLU A 104 1.63 3.16 22.85
CA GLU A 104 1.00 2.11 23.64
C GLU A 104 1.67 0.73 23.47
N HIS A 105 2.27 0.48 22.30
CA HIS A 105 2.87 -0.82 21.99
C HIS A 105 4.40 -0.81 21.94
N SER A 106 5.03 0.34 22.22
CA SER A 106 6.50 0.50 22.20
C SER A 106 7.15 0.05 20.87
N THR A 107 6.42 0.18 19.78
CA THR A 107 6.91 -0.15 18.44
C THR A 107 7.99 0.86 18.03
N LYS A 108 9.12 0.40 17.56
CA LYS A 108 10.24 1.24 17.16
C LYS A 108 10.21 1.58 15.69
N LEU A 109 9.93 2.83 15.35
CA LEU A 109 9.94 3.31 13.98
C LEU A 109 11.39 3.50 13.49
N ARG A 110 11.73 2.94 12.34
CA ARG A 110 13.08 3.01 11.75
C ARG A 110 13.02 3.28 10.25
N PRO A 111 13.85 4.18 9.72
CA PRO A 111 14.04 4.26 8.27
C PRO A 111 14.75 3.01 7.76
N LEU A 112 14.38 2.56 6.57
CA LEU A 112 15.19 1.59 5.84
C LEU A 112 16.51 2.27 5.44
N PRO A 113 17.67 1.62 5.68
CA PRO A 113 18.96 2.15 5.22
C PRO A 113 19.01 2.32 3.71
N ASP A 114 19.72 3.35 3.24
CA ASP A 114 19.79 3.67 1.81
C ASP A 114 20.39 2.53 0.97
N ASP A 115 21.41 1.85 1.49
CA ASP A 115 22.02 0.68 0.85
C ASP A 115 21.04 -0.49 0.69
N VAL A 116 20.14 -0.69 1.64
CA VAL A 116 19.05 -1.68 1.53
C VAL A 116 18.07 -1.27 0.46
N MET A 117 17.67 0.02 0.43
CA MET A 117 16.77 0.56 -0.60
C MET A 117 17.35 0.41 -2.00
N ASP A 118 18.64 0.68 -2.18
CA ASP A 118 19.37 0.53 -3.45
C ASP A 118 19.38 -0.92 -3.94
N VAL A 119 19.62 -1.86 -3.03
CA VAL A 119 19.59 -3.30 -3.35
C VAL A 119 18.17 -3.76 -3.71
N LEU A 120 17.15 -3.33 -2.97
CA LEU A 120 15.75 -3.65 -3.26
C LEU A 120 15.34 -3.11 -4.63
N HIS A 121 15.67 -1.85 -4.93
CA HIS A 121 15.42 -1.23 -6.23
C HIS A 121 16.10 -2.01 -7.37
N SER A 122 17.37 -2.31 -7.22
CA SER A 122 18.16 -3.02 -8.24
C SER A 122 17.58 -4.40 -8.53
N ASN A 123 17.20 -5.15 -7.49
CA ASN A 123 16.58 -6.46 -7.65
C ASN A 123 15.17 -6.38 -8.25
N ALA A 124 14.39 -5.37 -7.92
CA ALA A 124 13.07 -5.15 -8.55
C ALA A 124 13.21 -4.91 -10.06
N VAL A 125 14.17 -4.09 -10.47
CA VAL A 125 14.47 -3.86 -11.89
C VAL A 125 14.85 -5.17 -12.60
N ILE A 126 15.75 -5.95 -12.00
CA ILE A 126 16.17 -7.25 -12.57
C ILE A 126 14.97 -8.19 -12.73
N ALA A 127 14.12 -8.29 -11.72
CA ALA A 127 12.94 -9.16 -11.74
C ALA A 127 11.94 -8.74 -12.84
N LEU A 128 11.68 -7.44 -12.98
CA LEU A 128 10.82 -6.90 -14.02
C LEU A 128 11.39 -7.13 -15.43
N GLU A 129 12.68 -6.92 -15.62
CA GLU A 129 13.34 -7.19 -16.92
C GLU A 129 13.28 -8.67 -17.27
N GLN A 130 13.43 -9.56 -16.30
CA GLN A 130 13.29 -10.99 -16.54
C GLN A 130 11.84 -11.35 -16.96
N LEU A 131 10.86 -10.83 -16.24
CA LEU A 131 9.45 -11.05 -16.55
C LEU A 131 9.09 -10.56 -17.97
N LYS A 132 9.60 -9.40 -18.38
CA LYS A 132 9.40 -8.85 -19.73
C LYS A 132 9.98 -9.74 -20.84
N LYS A 133 11.09 -10.43 -20.56
CA LYS A 133 11.69 -11.36 -21.56
C LYS A 133 10.85 -12.60 -21.81
N ASP A 134 10.20 -13.09 -20.77
CA ASP A 134 9.54 -14.40 -20.80
C ASP A 134 8.05 -14.29 -21.13
N ASP A 135 7.44 -13.11 -21.01
CA ASP A 135 6.00 -12.90 -21.23
C ASP A 135 5.69 -11.66 -22.09
N PRO A 136 5.15 -11.86 -23.31
CA PRO A 136 4.74 -10.75 -24.19
C PRO A 136 3.64 -9.84 -23.57
N MET A 137 2.80 -10.39 -22.70
CA MET A 137 1.78 -9.58 -22.01
C MET A 137 2.45 -8.67 -20.96
N ALA A 138 3.38 -9.19 -20.19
CA ALA A 138 4.19 -8.40 -19.26
C ALA A 138 4.94 -7.28 -19.99
N GLN A 139 5.50 -7.56 -21.17
CA GLN A 139 6.14 -6.55 -22.00
C GLN A 139 5.19 -5.41 -22.39
N LYS A 140 3.98 -5.76 -22.85
CA LYS A 140 2.96 -4.79 -23.24
C LYS A 140 2.50 -3.92 -22.04
N ILE A 141 2.28 -4.56 -20.88
CA ILE A 141 1.87 -3.88 -19.65
C ILE A 141 2.99 -2.93 -19.18
N SER A 142 4.23 -3.40 -19.14
CA SER A 142 5.37 -2.59 -18.72
C SER A 142 5.56 -1.38 -19.60
N ALA A 143 5.47 -1.52 -20.92
CA ALA A 143 5.59 -0.40 -21.85
C ALA A 143 4.53 0.70 -21.59
N SER A 144 3.29 0.29 -21.31
CA SER A 144 2.21 1.23 -20.97
C SER A 144 2.45 1.92 -19.62
N TYR A 145 2.91 1.15 -18.63
CA TYR A 145 3.21 1.66 -17.29
C TYR A 145 4.40 2.63 -17.30
N GLU A 146 5.48 2.28 -17.97
CA GLU A 146 6.69 3.12 -18.06
C GLU A 146 6.40 4.46 -18.75
N ALA A 147 5.63 4.44 -19.83
CA ALA A 147 5.22 5.66 -20.51
C ALA A 147 4.37 6.59 -19.62
N PHE A 148 3.47 6.01 -18.81
CA PHE A 148 2.70 6.78 -17.84
C PHE A 148 3.58 7.31 -16.71
N LEU A 149 4.48 6.47 -16.19
CA LEU A 149 5.40 6.83 -15.11
C LEU A 149 6.28 8.03 -15.45
N ASP A 150 6.83 8.07 -16.66
CA ASP A 150 7.67 9.18 -17.12
C ASP A 150 6.89 10.51 -17.14
N GLY A 151 5.64 10.47 -17.60
CA GLY A 151 4.79 11.66 -17.60
C GLY A 151 4.42 12.12 -16.19
N VAL A 152 3.98 11.19 -15.34
CA VAL A 152 3.52 11.54 -13.99
C VAL A 152 4.65 11.99 -13.08
N ARG A 153 5.86 11.43 -13.23
CA ARG A 153 7.03 11.89 -12.46
C ARG A 153 7.34 13.36 -12.70
N THR A 154 7.32 13.80 -13.96
CA THR A 154 7.55 15.20 -14.31
C THR A 154 6.53 16.12 -13.63
N TYR A 155 5.26 15.74 -13.61
CA TYR A 155 4.22 16.52 -12.94
C TYR A 155 4.39 16.53 -11.42
N HIS A 156 4.71 15.38 -10.81
CA HIS A 156 4.91 15.28 -9.35
C HIS A 156 6.08 16.15 -8.85
N GLU A 157 7.15 16.32 -9.66
CA GLU A 157 8.26 17.17 -9.28
C GLU A 157 7.86 18.63 -9.06
N ILE A 158 6.89 19.13 -9.82
CA ILE A 158 6.46 20.54 -9.75
C ILE A 158 5.16 20.75 -8.97
N SER A 159 4.50 19.67 -8.54
CA SER A 159 3.24 19.71 -7.81
C SER A 159 3.40 19.34 -6.33
N GLU A 160 2.87 18.19 -5.92
CA GLU A 160 2.82 17.77 -4.51
C GLU A 160 4.21 17.67 -3.88
N ARG A 161 5.18 17.11 -4.58
CA ARG A 161 6.55 16.99 -4.07
C ARG A 161 7.19 18.37 -3.84
N ALA A 162 7.03 19.29 -4.78
CA ALA A 162 7.54 20.66 -4.61
C ALA A 162 6.90 21.35 -3.39
N TYR A 163 5.60 21.16 -3.21
CA TYR A 163 4.89 21.71 -2.06
C TYR A 163 5.36 21.09 -0.74
N LEU A 164 5.43 19.76 -0.66
CA LEU A 164 5.89 19.05 0.54
C LEU A 164 7.32 19.47 0.91
N ASN A 165 8.23 19.50 -0.06
CA ASN A 165 9.61 19.92 0.16
C ASN A 165 9.69 21.40 0.65
N ALA A 166 8.86 22.27 0.11
CA ALA A 166 8.82 23.69 0.53
C ALA A 166 8.26 23.82 1.95
N ARG A 167 7.20 23.09 2.29
CA ARG A 167 6.61 23.06 3.63
C ARG A 167 7.60 22.54 4.67
N ASP A 168 8.24 21.40 4.37
CA ASP A 168 9.09 20.71 5.34
C ASP A 168 10.42 21.46 5.61
N ARG A 169 10.82 22.37 4.69
CA ARG A 169 11.96 23.25 4.92
C ARG A 169 11.76 24.23 6.08
N VAL A 170 10.53 24.62 6.38
CA VAL A 170 10.20 25.64 7.40
C VAL A 170 9.64 25.02 8.67
N LEU A 171 9.32 23.76 8.66
CA LEU A 171 8.87 23.03 9.84
C LEU A 171 10.08 22.43 10.58
N PRO A 172 10.00 22.33 11.92
CA PRO A 172 11.02 21.61 12.66
C PRO A 172 11.07 20.14 12.17
N PRO A 173 12.26 19.52 12.13
CA PRO A 173 12.36 18.12 11.78
C PRO A 173 11.55 17.25 12.73
N ILE A 174 10.87 16.25 12.16
CA ILE A 174 10.16 15.26 12.97
C ILE A 174 11.22 14.40 13.67
N THR A 175 11.29 14.51 14.97
CA THR A 175 12.15 13.66 15.79
C THR A 175 11.33 12.52 16.36
N PHE A 176 11.62 11.31 15.92
CA PHE A 176 11.15 10.12 16.60
C PHE A 176 12.13 9.85 17.74
N THR A 177 11.73 10.17 18.98
CA THR A 177 12.54 9.87 20.14
C THR A 177 12.78 8.38 20.23
N ASP A 178 14.05 7.99 20.30
CA ASP A 178 14.44 6.62 20.69
C ASP A 178 13.97 6.40 22.14
N GLN A 179 12.76 5.85 22.31
CA GLN A 179 12.30 5.34 23.59
C GLN A 179 12.74 3.90 23.78
#